data_51df9df9b23b58542bdc41c6a4b74545
#
_entry.id   51df9df9b23b58542bdc41c6a4b74545
#
_cell.length_a   1.000
_cell.length_b   1.000
_cell.length_c   1.000
_cell.angle_alpha   90.00
_cell.angle_beta   90.00
_cell.angle_gamma   90.00
#
_symmetry.space_group_name_H-M   'P 1'
#
loop_
_entity.id
_entity.type
_entity.pdbx_description
1 polymer ?
#
loop_
_entity_poly.entity_id
_entity_poly.type
_entity_poly.pdbx_seq_one_letter_code
_entity_poly.pdbx_strand_id
1 'polypeptide(L)'
;MWKWLHPYAKAETSYQLAGKLLPWFSILALLCLSAGTVWGLAFAPSDYQQGDSFRIIYIHVPSAIWSMGVYMSMAIAAFIGLVWQVRLSEMAALAMAPVGAVFTFIALLTGAVWGKPMWGAWWVWDARLTSELILLFLYLGVIALHHAFDDQKTAAKAAGILAIVGVINLPIIHFSVEWWNTLHQGATITKFDKPSISSDMLWPLLLNIFGFAFFFGAVTMVRFRNEIISKESHRPWVRKLAADKA
;
A
#
# COMPACT_ATOMS: atom_id res chain seq x y z
N MET A 1 30.92 -8.77 -1.59
CA MET A 1 29.89 -7.74 -1.53
C MET A 1 28.56 -8.44 -1.23
N TRP A 2 27.78 -8.04 -0.23
CA TRP A 2 26.42 -8.49 0.15
C TRP A 2 26.21 -10.02 0.32
N LYS A 3 27.22 -10.80 0.70
CA LYS A 3 27.13 -12.27 0.88
C LYS A 3 26.03 -12.71 1.86
N TRP A 4 25.68 -11.87 2.82
CA TRP A 4 24.63 -12.11 3.81
C TRP A 4 23.21 -12.10 3.21
N LEU A 5 23.01 -11.45 2.03
CA LEU A 5 21.73 -11.45 1.32
C LEU A 5 21.52 -12.69 0.42
N HIS A 6 22.60 -13.40 0.06
CA HIS A 6 22.53 -14.56 -0.84
C HIS A 6 21.54 -15.66 -0.38
N PRO A 7 21.42 -15.98 0.94
CA PRO A 7 20.42 -16.94 1.38
C PRO A 7 19.00 -16.53 1.03
N TYR A 8 18.70 -15.22 1.11
CA TYR A 8 17.38 -14.66 0.84
C TYR A 8 17.07 -14.50 -0.67
N ALA A 9 18.02 -14.75 -1.53
CA ALA A 9 17.79 -14.89 -2.98
C ALA A 9 17.19 -16.25 -3.38
N LYS A 10 17.09 -17.22 -2.43
CA LYS A 10 16.46 -18.51 -2.65
C LYS A 10 14.97 -18.44 -2.34
N ALA A 11 14.15 -18.94 -3.27
CA ALA A 11 12.68 -18.91 -3.13
C ALA A 11 12.18 -19.62 -1.85
N GLU A 12 12.75 -20.79 -1.52
CA GLU A 12 12.40 -21.54 -0.30
C GLU A 12 12.72 -20.75 0.97
N THR A 13 13.90 -20.13 1.07
CA THR A 13 14.30 -19.36 2.24
C THR A 13 13.41 -18.12 2.41
N SER A 14 13.09 -17.42 1.32
CA SER A 14 12.20 -16.26 1.33
C SER A 14 10.76 -16.64 1.70
N TYR A 15 10.28 -17.78 1.21
CA TYR A 15 8.98 -18.35 1.59
C TYR A 15 8.91 -18.64 3.10
N GLN A 16 9.95 -19.26 3.67
CA GLN A 16 10.02 -19.57 5.09
C GLN A 16 10.12 -18.30 5.94
N LEU A 17 10.95 -17.33 5.53
CA LEU A 17 11.08 -16.04 6.23
C LEU A 17 9.75 -15.30 6.27
N ALA A 18 9.08 -15.15 5.12
CA ALA A 18 7.76 -14.54 5.06
C ALA A 18 6.76 -15.27 5.96
N GLY A 19 6.81 -16.61 6.01
CA GLY A 19 5.96 -17.39 6.91
C GLY A 19 6.23 -17.19 8.39
N LYS A 20 7.49 -16.96 8.79
CA LYS A 20 7.87 -16.67 10.17
C LYS A 20 7.47 -15.25 10.62
N LEU A 21 7.53 -14.28 9.70
CA LEU A 21 7.17 -12.88 9.97
C LEU A 21 5.66 -12.64 9.94
N LEU A 22 4.93 -13.39 9.12
CA LEU A 22 3.49 -13.23 8.91
C LEU A 22 2.66 -13.14 10.21
N PRO A 23 2.79 -14.04 11.21
CA PRO A 23 1.98 -13.96 12.43
C PRO A 23 2.24 -12.67 13.21
N TRP A 24 3.48 -12.20 13.27
CA TRP A 24 3.84 -10.97 13.97
C TRP A 24 3.22 -9.74 13.31
N PHE A 25 3.32 -9.65 11.98
CA PHE A 25 2.68 -8.57 11.23
C PHE A 25 1.16 -8.61 11.35
N SER A 26 0.55 -9.80 11.34
CA SER A 26 -0.89 -9.97 11.50
C SER A 26 -1.37 -9.55 12.90
N ILE A 27 -0.66 -9.94 13.95
CA ILE A 27 -0.98 -9.56 15.33
C ILE A 27 -0.84 -8.05 15.52
N LEU A 28 0.27 -7.46 15.05
CA LEU A 28 0.49 -6.01 15.15
C LEU A 28 -0.54 -5.23 14.34
N ALA A 29 -0.90 -5.69 13.14
CA ALA A 29 -1.97 -5.10 12.35
C ALA A 29 -3.30 -5.11 13.12
N LEU A 30 -3.69 -6.27 13.65
CA LEU A 30 -4.93 -6.42 14.42
C LEU A 30 -4.95 -5.49 15.64
N LEU A 31 -3.89 -5.47 16.43
CA LEU A 31 -3.81 -4.63 17.64
C LEU A 31 -3.85 -3.14 17.30
N CYS A 32 -3.02 -2.69 16.34
CA CYS A 32 -2.96 -1.27 15.96
C CYS A 32 -4.26 -0.80 15.32
N LEU A 33 -4.84 -1.58 14.39
CA LEU A 33 -6.09 -1.21 13.72
C LEU A 33 -7.26 -1.22 14.70
N SER A 34 -7.37 -2.24 15.55
CA SER A 34 -8.46 -2.29 16.55
C SER A 34 -8.34 -1.14 17.55
N ALA A 35 -7.17 -0.93 18.14
CA ALA A 35 -6.96 0.14 19.10
C ALA A 35 -7.13 1.52 18.46
N GLY A 36 -6.49 1.77 17.30
CA GLY A 36 -6.55 3.04 16.60
C GLY A 36 -7.95 3.40 16.11
N THR A 37 -8.67 2.40 15.55
CA THR A 37 -10.03 2.62 15.05
C THR A 37 -11.03 2.83 16.19
N VAL A 38 -11.00 2.00 17.24
CA VAL A 38 -11.88 2.15 18.40
C VAL A 38 -11.61 3.48 19.11
N TRP A 39 -10.34 3.81 19.35
CA TRP A 39 -9.99 5.09 19.95
C TRP A 39 -10.42 6.28 19.09
N GLY A 40 -10.08 6.26 17.80
CA GLY A 40 -10.39 7.36 16.87
C GLY A 40 -11.89 7.57 16.67
N LEU A 41 -12.67 6.50 16.49
CA LEU A 41 -14.10 6.61 16.20
C LEU A 41 -14.96 6.81 17.44
N ALA A 42 -14.60 6.24 18.60
CA ALA A 42 -15.44 6.28 19.80
C ALA A 42 -15.00 7.29 20.86
N PHE A 43 -13.69 7.55 21.00
CA PHE A 43 -13.16 8.29 22.14
C PHE A 43 -12.43 9.60 21.77
N ALA A 44 -11.88 9.72 20.54
CA ALA A 44 -11.24 10.95 20.13
C ALA A 44 -12.24 12.12 20.12
N PRO A 45 -11.84 13.35 20.48
CA PRO A 45 -12.72 14.49 20.45
C PRO A 45 -13.19 14.80 19.02
N SER A 46 -14.34 15.45 18.88
CA SER A 46 -14.81 15.99 17.61
C SER A 46 -13.97 17.18 17.20
N ASP A 47 -13.75 17.37 15.90
CA ASP A 47 -13.04 18.54 15.38
C ASP A 47 -13.90 19.80 15.54
N TYR A 48 -13.25 20.92 15.85
CA TYR A 48 -13.97 22.19 16.12
C TYR A 48 -14.62 22.82 14.89
N GLN A 49 -14.15 22.48 13.67
CA GLN A 49 -14.72 22.99 12.42
C GLN A 49 -15.60 21.94 11.72
N GLN A 50 -15.15 20.70 11.69
CA GLN A 50 -15.76 19.64 10.91
C GLN A 50 -16.64 18.68 11.75
N GLY A 51 -16.65 18.85 13.07
CA GLY A 51 -17.41 17.99 13.96
C GLY A 51 -16.99 16.52 13.85
N ASP A 52 -17.97 15.62 13.93
CA ASP A 52 -17.73 14.17 13.83
C ASP A 52 -17.36 13.68 12.42
N SER A 53 -17.62 14.47 11.38
CA SER A 53 -17.21 14.14 10.01
C SER A 53 -15.69 14.00 9.89
N PHE A 54 -14.92 14.67 10.75
CA PHE A 54 -13.47 14.57 10.79
C PHE A 54 -12.96 13.20 11.19
N ARG A 55 -13.75 12.37 11.88
CA ARG A 55 -13.36 11.01 12.31
C ARG A 55 -12.99 10.08 11.15
N ILE A 56 -13.42 10.40 9.94
CA ILE A 56 -13.04 9.66 8.73
C ILE A 56 -11.51 9.70 8.48
N ILE A 57 -10.79 10.66 9.08
CA ILE A 57 -9.33 10.81 9.01
C ILE A 57 -8.61 9.53 9.43
N TYR A 58 -9.16 8.77 10.39
CA TYR A 58 -8.54 7.55 10.91
C TYR A 58 -8.51 6.38 9.93
N ILE A 59 -9.27 6.47 8.83
CA ILE A 59 -9.27 5.50 7.73
C ILE A 59 -8.69 6.12 6.47
N HIS A 60 -9.15 7.35 6.14
CA HIS A 60 -8.76 8.03 4.90
C HIS A 60 -7.25 8.30 4.85
N VAL A 61 -6.70 8.95 5.86
CA VAL A 61 -5.28 9.36 5.86
C VAL A 61 -4.32 8.16 5.85
N PRO A 62 -4.51 7.11 6.66
CA PRO A 62 -3.71 5.90 6.55
C PRO A 62 -3.79 5.26 5.15
N SER A 63 -4.99 5.19 4.56
CA SER A 63 -5.17 4.64 3.21
C SER A 63 -4.42 5.46 2.16
N ALA A 64 -4.52 6.79 2.21
CA ALA A 64 -3.86 7.69 1.27
C ALA A 64 -2.32 7.67 1.41
N ILE A 65 -1.79 7.60 2.65
CA ILE A 65 -0.34 7.46 2.88
C ILE A 65 0.16 6.14 2.31
N TRP A 66 -0.55 5.04 2.60
CA TRP A 66 -0.11 3.72 2.17
C TRP A 66 -0.47 3.41 0.71
N SER A 67 -1.41 4.11 0.06
CA SER A 67 -1.59 4.03 -1.38
C SER A 67 -0.27 4.41 -2.10
N MET A 68 0.32 5.53 -1.73
CA MET A 68 1.61 5.99 -2.26
C MET A 68 2.80 5.14 -1.77
N GLY A 69 2.82 4.77 -0.47
CA GLY A 69 3.90 3.98 0.13
C GLY A 69 4.03 2.59 -0.49
N VAL A 70 2.92 1.92 -0.74
CA VAL A 70 2.90 0.62 -1.43
C VAL A 70 3.33 0.77 -2.88
N TYR A 71 2.90 1.85 -3.58
CA TYR A 71 3.31 2.09 -4.96
C TYR A 71 4.83 2.28 -5.07
N MET A 72 5.41 3.09 -4.20
CA MET A 72 6.86 3.28 -4.13
C MET A 72 7.58 1.96 -3.84
N SER A 73 7.10 1.17 -2.88
CA SER A 73 7.69 -0.13 -2.53
C SER A 73 7.62 -1.11 -3.71
N MET A 74 6.48 -1.14 -4.42
CA MET A 74 6.27 -1.94 -5.63
C MET A 74 7.22 -1.51 -6.75
N ALA A 75 7.36 -0.21 -6.98
CA ALA A 75 8.25 0.32 -8.02
C ALA A 75 9.72 0.03 -7.73
N ILE A 76 10.15 0.14 -6.46
CA ILE A 76 11.51 -0.26 -6.04
C ILE A 76 11.73 -1.75 -6.29
N ALA A 77 10.79 -2.60 -5.90
CA ALA A 77 10.89 -4.04 -6.15
C ALA A 77 10.92 -4.35 -7.65
N ALA A 78 10.10 -3.69 -8.47
CA ALA A 78 10.10 -3.80 -9.92
C ALA A 78 11.44 -3.34 -10.53
N PHE A 79 12.00 -2.23 -10.05
CA PHE A 79 13.30 -1.74 -10.49
C PHE A 79 14.42 -2.74 -10.19
N ILE A 80 14.45 -3.30 -8.97
CA ILE A 80 15.41 -4.35 -8.58
C ILE A 80 15.25 -5.58 -9.48
N GLY A 81 14.01 -5.99 -9.75
CA GLY A 81 13.70 -7.10 -10.65
C GLY A 81 14.23 -6.87 -12.06
N LEU A 82 13.97 -5.70 -12.64
CA LEU A 82 14.37 -5.36 -14.00
C LEU A 82 15.88 -5.19 -14.17
N VAL A 83 16.53 -4.45 -13.27
CA VAL A 83 17.96 -4.10 -13.39
C VAL A 83 18.87 -5.27 -13.04
N TRP A 84 18.58 -5.96 -11.93
CA TRP A 84 19.42 -7.08 -11.47
C TRP A 84 18.83 -8.46 -11.78
N GLN A 85 17.70 -8.51 -12.49
CA GLN A 85 16.99 -9.75 -12.86
C GLN A 85 16.68 -10.64 -11.65
N VAL A 86 16.31 -10.01 -10.53
CA VAL A 86 15.94 -10.68 -9.28
C VAL A 86 14.48 -11.10 -9.34
N ARG A 87 14.23 -12.35 -9.74
CA ARG A 87 12.88 -12.91 -9.92
C ARG A 87 11.99 -12.80 -8.67
N LEU A 88 12.56 -12.92 -7.47
CA LEU A 88 11.80 -12.73 -6.22
C LEU A 88 11.31 -11.29 -6.03
N SER A 89 12.06 -10.30 -6.50
CA SER A 89 11.62 -8.90 -6.46
C SER A 89 10.47 -8.64 -7.42
N GLU A 90 10.45 -9.27 -8.59
CA GLU A 90 9.31 -9.22 -9.51
C GLU A 90 8.05 -9.82 -8.88
N MET A 91 8.18 -10.98 -8.22
CA MET A 91 7.08 -11.60 -7.48
C MET A 91 6.58 -10.72 -6.32
N ALA A 92 7.50 -10.05 -5.60
CA ALA A 92 7.15 -9.13 -4.53
C ALA A 92 6.39 -7.91 -5.07
N ALA A 93 6.83 -7.32 -6.18
CA ALA A 93 6.13 -6.21 -6.83
C ALA A 93 4.68 -6.58 -7.18
N LEU A 94 4.48 -7.76 -7.76
CA LEU A 94 3.14 -8.28 -8.08
C LEU A 94 2.28 -8.54 -6.84
N ALA A 95 2.88 -9.07 -5.78
CA ALA A 95 2.16 -9.31 -4.54
C ALA A 95 1.64 -8.01 -3.91
N MET A 96 2.36 -6.89 -4.09
CA MET A 96 2.01 -5.56 -3.56
C MET A 96 0.90 -4.88 -4.35
N ALA A 97 0.86 -5.03 -5.68
CA ALA A 97 -0.03 -4.26 -6.55
C ALA A 97 -1.51 -4.29 -6.14
N PRO A 98 -2.16 -5.43 -5.86
CA PRO A 98 -3.56 -5.45 -5.44
C PRO A 98 -3.79 -4.80 -4.06
N VAL A 99 -2.80 -4.86 -3.16
CA VAL A 99 -2.91 -4.24 -1.83
C VAL A 99 -2.93 -2.71 -1.98
N GLY A 100 -2.04 -2.17 -2.81
CA GLY A 100 -2.01 -0.75 -3.12
C GLY A 100 -3.27 -0.28 -3.84
N ALA A 101 -3.78 -1.05 -4.80
CA ALA A 101 -5.05 -0.75 -5.48
C ALA A 101 -6.22 -0.64 -4.49
N VAL A 102 -6.31 -1.55 -3.50
CA VAL A 102 -7.34 -1.51 -2.47
C VAL A 102 -7.18 -0.27 -1.57
N PHE A 103 -5.97 0.06 -1.14
CA PHE A 103 -5.75 1.26 -0.32
C PHE A 103 -6.09 2.55 -1.08
N THR A 104 -5.71 2.64 -2.36
CA THR A 104 -6.07 3.77 -3.22
C THR A 104 -7.59 3.87 -3.38
N PHE A 105 -8.28 2.75 -3.60
CA PHE A 105 -9.74 2.72 -3.67
C PHE A 105 -10.40 3.17 -2.36
N ILE A 106 -9.91 2.71 -1.21
CA ILE A 106 -10.41 3.16 0.10
C ILE A 106 -10.17 4.66 0.30
N ALA A 107 -8.99 5.18 -0.08
CA ALA A 107 -8.69 6.61 -0.02
C ALA A 107 -9.67 7.43 -0.87
N LEU A 108 -9.92 7.03 -2.12
CA LEU A 108 -10.87 7.68 -3.02
C LEU A 108 -12.30 7.63 -2.48
N LEU A 109 -12.76 6.46 -2.02
CA LEU A 109 -14.10 6.26 -1.48
C LEU A 109 -14.32 7.10 -0.21
N THR A 110 -13.42 7.00 0.74
CA THR A 110 -13.51 7.77 2.00
C THR A 110 -13.33 9.26 1.76
N GLY A 111 -12.50 9.67 0.81
CA GLY A 111 -12.36 11.06 0.38
C GLY A 111 -13.65 11.61 -0.21
N ALA A 112 -14.34 10.85 -1.05
CA ALA A 112 -15.65 11.24 -1.60
C ALA A 112 -16.70 11.39 -0.50
N VAL A 113 -16.77 10.44 0.46
CA VAL A 113 -17.68 10.49 1.61
C VAL A 113 -17.38 11.71 2.48
N TRP A 114 -16.11 12.01 2.72
CA TRP A 114 -15.69 13.17 3.50
C TRP A 114 -15.94 14.50 2.75
N GLY A 115 -15.73 14.52 1.45
CA GLY A 115 -15.95 15.71 0.61
C GLY A 115 -17.40 16.18 0.60
N LYS A 116 -18.37 15.28 0.68
CA LYS A 116 -19.79 15.65 0.63
C LYS A 116 -20.20 16.64 1.73
N PRO A 117 -19.95 16.42 3.03
CA PRO A 117 -20.25 17.40 4.07
C PRO A 117 -19.33 18.62 4.04
N MET A 118 -18.07 18.50 3.56
CA MET A 118 -17.09 19.59 3.58
C MET A 118 -17.21 20.55 2.41
N TRP A 119 -17.47 20.02 1.21
CA TRP A 119 -17.46 20.77 -0.05
C TRP A 119 -18.81 20.81 -0.76
N GLY A 120 -19.82 20.11 -0.22
CA GLY A 120 -21.14 19.97 -0.85
C GLY A 120 -21.18 19.00 -2.05
N ALA A 121 -20.04 18.41 -2.44
CA ALA A 121 -19.90 17.53 -3.59
C ALA A 121 -19.20 16.22 -3.22
N TRP A 122 -19.57 15.11 -3.87
CA TRP A 122 -18.90 13.82 -3.73
C TRP A 122 -17.55 13.78 -4.43
N TRP A 123 -17.39 14.58 -5.49
CA TRP A 123 -16.21 14.60 -6.33
C TRP A 123 -15.98 16.00 -6.90
N VAL A 124 -14.70 16.38 -6.96
CA VAL A 124 -14.24 17.59 -7.64
C VAL A 124 -13.04 17.19 -8.50
N TRP A 125 -12.99 17.67 -9.74
CA TRP A 125 -11.87 17.43 -10.62
C TRP A 125 -10.72 18.39 -10.29
N ASP A 126 -10.09 18.17 -9.15
CA ASP A 126 -8.86 18.87 -8.77
C ASP A 126 -7.62 18.00 -8.98
N ALA A 127 -6.45 18.59 -8.81
CA ALA A 127 -5.19 17.89 -9.04
C ALA A 127 -4.99 16.71 -8.06
N ARG A 128 -5.44 16.83 -6.81
CA ARG A 128 -5.26 15.81 -5.78
C ARG A 128 -6.11 14.58 -6.03
N LEU A 129 -7.41 14.77 -6.21
CA LEU A 129 -8.33 13.66 -6.44
C LEU A 129 -8.06 12.99 -7.77
N THR A 130 -7.77 13.77 -8.80
CA THR A 130 -7.47 13.25 -10.14
C THR A 130 -6.18 12.44 -10.16
N SER A 131 -5.10 12.90 -9.51
CA SER A 131 -3.85 12.16 -9.46
C SER A 131 -3.96 10.90 -8.58
N GLU A 132 -4.76 10.90 -7.50
CA GLU A 132 -5.05 9.69 -6.74
C GLU A 132 -5.86 8.68 -7.56
N LEU A 133 -6.81 9.13 -8.39
CA LEU A 133 -7.54 8.27 -9.34
C LEU A 133 -6.60 7.68 -10.39
N ILE A 134 -5.67 8.47 -10.91
CA ILE A 134 -4.62 7.99 -11.82
C ILE A 134 -3.77 6.91 -11.13
N LEU A 135 -3.45 7.06 -9.84
CA LEU A 135 -2.73 6.04 -9.07
C LEU A 135 -3.48 4.71 -9.05
N LEU A 136 -4.80 4.74 -8.88
CA LEU A 136 -5.63 3.53 -8.96
C LEU A 136 -5.51 2.87 -10.33
N PHE A 137 -5.62 3.64 -11.41
CA PHE A 137 -5.46 3.12 -12.77
C PHE A 137 -4.05 2.59 -13.05
N LEU A 138 -3.01 3.19 -12.49
CA LEU A 138 -1.65 2.69 -12.58
C LEU A 138 -1.51 1.31 -11.90
N TYR A 139 -2.08 1.11 -10.72
CA TYR A 139 -2.12 -0.19 -10.07
C TYR A 139 -2.88 -1.23 -10.90
N LEU A 140 -4.07 -0.87 -11.39
CA LEU A 140 -4.87 -1.76 -12.25
C LEU A 140 -4.13 -2.08 -13.55
N GLY A 141 -3.43 -1.09 -14.13
CA GLY A 141 -2.60 -1.26 -15.31
C GLY A 141 -1.44 -2.23 -15.09
N VAL A 142 -0.73 -2.12 -13.94
CA VAL A 142 0.33 -3.07 -13.55
C VAL A 142 -0.22 -4.50 -13.45
N ILE A 143 -1.38 -4.67 -12.80
CA ILE A 143 -2.04 -5.96 -12.66
C ILE A 143 -2.46 -6.49 -14.04
N ALA A 144 -3.10 -5.66 -14.86
CA ALA A 144 -3.57 -6.05 -16.19
C ALA A 144 -2.42 -6.44 -17.12
N LEU A 145 -1.34 -5.65 -17.17
CA LEU A 145 -0.16 -5.95 -17.99
C LEU A 145 0.50 -7.26 -17.59
N HIS A 146 0.52 -7.57 -16.28
CA HIS A 146 1.07 -8.86 -15.83
C HIS A 146 0.27 -10.06 -16.35
N HIS A 147 -1.03 -9.92 -16.56
CA HIS A 147 -1.90 -10.96 -17.07
C HIS A 147 -2.12 -10.91 -18.60
N ALA A 148 -1.60 -9.89 -19.28
CA ALA A 148 -1.81 -9.68 -20.71
C ALA A 148 -0.88 -10.51 -21.63
N PHE A 149 0.18 -11.12 -21.08
CA PHE A 149 1.18 -11.85 -21.85
C PHE A 149 1.31 -13.28 -21.35
N ASP A 150 1.39 -14.25 -22.28
CA ASP A 150 1.65 -15.65 -21.96
C ASP A 150 3.09 -15.86 -21.43
N ASP A 151 4.06 -15.12 -21.99
CA ASP A 151 5.43 -15.14 -21.51
C ASP A 151 5.57 -14.32 -20.21
N GLN A 152 5.82 -15.02 -19.12
CA GLN A 152 5.94 -14.42 -17.78
C GLN A 152 7.06 -13.37 -17.68
N LYS A 153 8.14 -13.53 -18.45
CA LYS A 153 9.26 -12.57 -18.42
C LYS A 153 8.87 -11.26 -19.11
N THR A 154 8.19 -11.33 -20.23
CA THR A 154 7.62 -10.16 -20.92
C THR A 154 6.55 -9.47 -20.07
N ALA A 155 5.66 -10.24 -19.45
CA ALA A 155 4.64 -9.75 -18.53
C ALA A 155 5.25 -8.97 -17.36
N ALA A 156 6.22 -9.55 -16.66
CA ALA A 156 6.90 -8.91 -15.53
C ALA A 156 7.65 -7.64 -15.97
N LYS A 157 8.30 -7.66 -17.14
CA LYS A 157 8.99 -6.49 -17.71
C LYS A 157 8.02 -5.35 -18.02
N ALA A 158 6.92 -5.63 -18.70
CA ALA A 158 5.92 -4.62 -19.08
C ALA A 158 5.27 -4.00 -17.82
N ALA A 159 4.82 -4.84 -16.88
CA ALA A 159 4.26 -4.40 -15.60
C ALA A 159 5.27 -3.59 -14.78
N GLY A 160 6.53 -4.04 -14.73
CA GLY A 160 7.61 -3.35 -14.02
C GLY A 160 7.95 -1.98 -14.59
N ILE A 161 7.98 -1.84 -15.91
CA ILE A 161 8.19 -0.53 -16.58
C ILE A 161 7.07 0.44 -16.21
N LEU A 162 5.79 -0.01 -16.27
CA LEU A 162 4.66 0.85 -15.89
C LEU A 162 4.74 1.24 -14.41
N ALA A 163 5.10 0.31 -13.51
CA ALA A 163 5.26 0.59 -12.10
C ALA A 163 6.32 1.68 -11.84
N ILE A 164 7.47 1.60 -12.53
CA ILE A 164 8.56 2.58 -12.39
C ILE A 164 8.16 3.95 -12.97
N VAL A 165 7.60 3.99 -14.17
CA VAL A 165 7.18 5.25 -14.81
C VAL A 165 6.09 5.93 -13.99
N GLY A 166 5.16 5.18 -13.43
CA GLY A 166 4.08 5.74 -12.61
C GLY A 166 4.54 6.39 -11.29
N VAL A 167 5.79 6.20 -10.86
CA VAL A 167 6.35 6.91 -9.68
C VAL A 167 6.27 8.43 -9.83
N ILE A 168 6.32 8.95 -11.05
CA ILE A 168 6.18 10.39 -11.33
C ILE A 168 4.86 10.95 -10.78
N ASN A 169 3.81 10.12 -10.66
CA ASN A 169 2.53 10.54 -10.13
C ASN A 169 2.54 10.80 -8.61
N LEU A 170 3.46 10.17 -7.85
CA LEU A 170 3.51 10.32 -6.38
C LEU A 170 3.83 11.75 -5.91
N PRO A 171 4.88 12.42 -6.42
CA PRO A 171 5.08 13.84 -6.11
C PRO A 171 3.89 14.72 -6.50
N ILE A 172 3.21 14.44 -7.62
CA ILE A 172 2.02 15.17 -8.04
C ILE A 172 0.92 15.04 -6.98
N ILE A 173 0.63 13.84 -6.49
CA ILE A 173 -0.32 13.64 -5.40
C ILE A 173 0.13 14.42 -4.16
N HIS A 174 1.38 14.26 -3.73
CA HIS A 174 1.88 14.82 -2.46
C HIS A 174 1.85 16.35 -2.45
N PHE A 175 2.34 16.97 -3.51
CA PHE A 175 2.48 18.43 -3.60
C PHE A 175 1.31 19.11 -4.31
N SER A 176 0.27 18.38 -4.72
CA SER A 176 -0.87 18.92 -5.43
C SER A 176 -1.54 20.12 -4.75
N VAL A 177 -1.60 20.11 -3.41
CA VAL A 177 -2.22 21.19 -2.61
C VAL A 177 -1.35 22.44 -2.58
N GLU A 178 -0.03 22.30 -2.77
CA GLU A 178 0.91 23.43 -2.80
C GLU A 178 1.06 23.99 -4.22
N TRP A 179 1.00 23.13 -5.24
CA TRP A 179 1.23 23.53 -6.63
C TRP A 179 -0.03 24.04 -7.34
N TRP A 180 -1.21 23.62 -6.89
CA TRP A 180 -2.49 23.98 -7.50
C TRP A 180 -3.52 24.38 -6.46
N ASN A 181 -4.51 25.17 -6.86
CA ASN A 181 -5.68 25.43 -6.04
C ASN A 181 -6.54 24.19 -5.96
N THR A 182 -6.71 23.64 -4.77
CA THR A 182 -7.58 22.48 -4.50
C THR A 182 -8.49 22.78 -3.31
N LEU A 183 -9.62 22.08 -3.23
CA LEU A 183 -10.48 22.15 -2.03
C LEU A 183 -9.92 21.29 -0.88
N HIS A 184 -8.94 20.45 -1.16
CA HIS A 184 -8.33 19.58 -0.18
C HIS A 184 -7.48 20.38 0.80
N GLN A 185 -7.64 20.10 2.09
CA GLN A 185 -6.82 20.76 3.13
C GLN A 185 -5.34 20.40 3.00
N GLY A 186 -4.47 21.30 3.44
CA GLY A 186 -3.02 21.08 3.48
C GLY A 186 -2.61 19.91 4.40
N ALA A 187 -1.35 19.51 4.29
CA ALA A 187 -0.81 18.40 5.06
C ALA A 187 -0.89 18.66 6.58
N THR A 188 -1.58 17.78 7.30
CA THR A 188 -1.73 17.87 8.76
C THR A 188 -0.52 17.29 9.49
N ILE A 189 0.04 16.17 9.01
CA ILE A 189 1.14 15.43 9.65
C ILE A 189 2.33 15.18 8.71
N THR A 190 2.15 15.15 7.39
CA THR A 190 3.21 14.90 6.40
C THR A 190 3.90 16.19 5.96
N LYS A 191 4.35 17.00 6.92
CA LYS A 191 5.04 18.28 6.71
C LYS A 191 6.27 18.38 7.62
N PHE A 192 7.22 19.24 7.27
CA PHE A 192 8.44 19.50 8.06
C PHE A 192 8.22 20.45 9.25
N ASP A 193 7.04 20.40 9.87
CA ASP A 193 6.65 21.22 11.02
C ASP A 193 5.82 20.37 11.99
N LYS A 194 5.50 20.96 13.15
CA LYS A 194 4.64 20.30 14.14
C LYS A 194 3.30 19.90 13.52
N PRO A 195 2.75 18.72 13.86
CA PRO A 195 1.43 18.32 13.43
C PRO A 195 0.37 19.36 13.75
N SER A 196 -0.50 19.69 12.80
CA SER A 196 -1.63 20.63 13.00
C SER A 196 -2.87 19.89 13.50
N ILE A 197 -2.71 19.05 14.50
CA ILE A 197 -3.76 18.22 15.09
C ILE A 197 -3.47 18.05 16.59
N SER A 198 -4.50 17.99 17.43
CA SER A 198 -4.34 17.75 18.86
C SER A 198 -3.75 16.35 19.12
N SER A 199 -3.03 16.20 20.25
CA SER A 199 -2.43 14.92 20.63
C SER A 199 -3.47 13.81 20.77
N ASP A 200 -4.67 14.11 21.27
CA ASP A 200 -5.75 13.14 21.48
C ASP A 200 -6.31 12.56 20.15
N MET A 201 -6.20 13.35 19.07
CA MET A 201 -6.52 12.89 17.70
C MET A 201 -5.32 12.28 16.98
N LEU A 202 -4.10 12.74 17.32
CA LEU A 202 -2.88 12.28 16.64
C LEU A 202 -2.55 10.82 16.95
N TRP A 203 -2.63 10.42 18.23
CA TRP A 203 -2.26 9.06 18.64
C TRP A 203 -3.08 7.96 17.95
N PRO A 204 -4.44 8.03 17.92
CA PRO A 204 -5.23 7.04 17.19
C PRO A 204 -4.96 7.07 15.67
N LEU A 205 -4.63 8.25 15.10
CA LEU A 205 -4.23 8.35 13.70
C LEU A 205 -2.91 7.62 13.43
N LEU A 206 -1.89 7.82 14.27
CA LEU A 206 -0.61 7.12 14.15
C LEU A 206 -0.76 5.60 14.32
N LEU A 207 -1.58 5.15 15.27
CA LEU A 207 -1.88 3.73 15.43
C LEU A 207 -2.48 3.14 14.15
N ASN A 208 -3.42 3.85 13.51
CA ASN A 208 -3.98 3.38 12.24
C ASN A 208 -2.95 3.40 11.11
N ILE A 209 -2.09 4.41 11.02
CA ILE A 209 -1.02 4.45 10.02
C ILE A 209 -0.09 3.24 10.17
N PHE A 210 0.36 2.93 11.39
CA PHE A 210 1.16 1.72 11.65
C PHE A 210 0.36 0.43 11.42
N GLY A 211 -0.93 0.43 11.78
CA GLY A 211 -1.83 -0.69 11.54
C GLY A 211 -1.95 -1.03 10.05
N PHE A 212 -2.12 -0.02 9.19
CA PHE A 212 -2.11 -0.19 7.73
C PHE A 212 -0.77 -0.67 7.20
N ALA A 213 0.37 -0.20 7.78
CA ALA A 213 1.71 -0.71 7.45
C ALA A 213 1.84 -2.21 7.72
N PHE A 214 1.47 -2.63 8.92
CA PHE A 214 1.53 -4.04 9.29
C PHE A 214 0.55 -4.89 8.49
N PHE A 215 -0.65 -4.38 8.21
CA PHE A 215 -1.62 -5.05 7.34
C PHE A 215 -1.08 -5.21 5.92
N PHE A 216 -0.49 -4.15 5.34
CA PHE A 216 0.22 -4.22 4.06
C PHE A 216 1.28 -5.32 4.07
N GLY A 217 2.14 -5.33 5.09
CA GLY A 217 3.19 -6.35 5.22
C GLY A 217 2.60 -7.77 5.31
N ALA A 218 1.58 -7.98 6.15
CA ALA A 218 0.95 -9.29 6.33
C ALA A 218 0.31 -9.80 5.02
N VAL A 219 -0.52 -8.98 4.36
CA VAL A 219 -1.19 -9.39 3.11
C VAL A 219 -0.18 -9.61 1.98
N THR A 220 0.83 -8.73 1.88
CA THR A 220 1.91 -8.90 0.90
C THR A 220 2.67 -10.20 1.12
N MET A 221 2.99 -10.57 2.37
CA MET A 221 3.66 -11.84 2.68
C MET A 221 2.81 -13.06 2.28
N VAL A 222 1.50 -13.04 2.53
CA VAL A 222 0.59 -14.12 2.08
C VAL A 222 0.61 -14.23 0.56
N ARG A 223 0.44 -13.11 -0.15
CA ARG A 223 0.43 -13.08 -1.61
C ARG A 223 1.78 -13.47 -2.20
N PHE A 224 2.87 -12.97 -1.65
CA PHE A 224 4.23 -13.32 -2.08
C PHE A 224 4.53 -14.81 -1.94
N ARG A 225 4.11 -15.42 -0.82
CA ARG A 225 4.23 -16.87 -0.64
C ARG A 225 3.41 -17.65 -1.67
N ASN A 226 2.21 -17.18 -2.00
CA ASN A 226 1.38 -17.80 -3.03
C ASN A 226 2.02 -17.69 -4.42
N GLU A 227 2.61 -16.53 -4.75
CA GLU A 227 3.36 -16.34 -6.00
C GLU A 227 4.55 -17.30 -6.09
N ILE A 228 5.31 -17.46 -5.00
CA ILE A 228 6.44 -18.41 -4.96
C ILE A 228 5.94 -19.83 -5.18
N ILE A 229 4.89 -20.28 -4.47
CA ILE A 229 4.35 -21.65 -4.64
C ILE A 229 3.88 -21.88 -6.07
N SER A 230 3.15 -20.93 -6.64
CA SER A 230 2.64 -21.03 -8.01
C SER A 230 3.78 -21.19 -9.03
N LYS A 231 4.80 -20.33 -8.94
CA LYS A 231 5.92 -20.31 -9.91
C LYS A 231 6.97 -21.39 -9.68
N GLU A 232 7.08 -21.92 -8.47
CA GLU A 232 8.03 -22.97 -8.07
C GLU A 232 7.36 -24.35 -7.87
N SER A 233 6.12 -24.55 -8.33
CA SER A 233 5.32 -25.77 -8.14
C SER A 233 6.02 -27.06 -8.59
N HIS A 234 6.93 -26.96 -9.57
CA HIS A 234 7.75 -28.08 -10.08
C HIS A 234 8.89 -28.48 -9.14
N ARG A 235 9.26 -27.66 -8.15
CA ARG A 235 10.40 -27.89 -7.25
C ARG A 235 10.08 -28.94 -6.17
N PRO A 236 11.05 -29.79 -5.80
CA PRO A 236 10.83 -30.85 -4.80
C PRO A 236 10.33 -30.32 -3.45
N TRP A 237 10.85 -29.18 -2.97
CA TRP A 237 10.46 -28.61 -1.69
C TRP A 237 8.98 -28.17 -1.67
N VAL A 238 8.43 -27.66 -2.78
CA VAL A 238 7.01 -27.30 -2.89
C VAL A 238 6.13 -28.54 -2.90
N ARG A 239 6.55 -29.59 -3.64
CA ARG A 239 5.83 -30.88 -3.65
C ARG A 239 5.79 -31.51 -2.27
N LYS A 240 6.89 -31.43 -1.50
CA LYS A 240 6.94 -31.91 -0.13
C LYS A 240 5.97 -31.14 0.76
N LEU A 241 5.92 -29.78 0.67
CA LEU A 241 4.94 -28.97 1.43
C LEU A 241 3.49 -29.33 1.12
N ALA A 242 3.18 -29.76 -0.10
CA ALA A 242 1.84 -30.20 -0.47
C ALA A 242 1.53 -31.60 0.13
N ALA A 243 2.49 -32.51 0.13
CA ALA A 243 2.35 -33.84 0.72
C ALA A 243 2.19 -33.80 2.24
N ASP A 244 2.91 -32.91 2.95
CA ASP A 244 2.85 -32.77 4.41
C ASP A 244 1.50 -32.15 4.89
N LYS A 245 0.67 -31.62 3.99
CA LYS A 245 -0.64 -31.00 4.29
C LYS A 245 -1.85 -31.86 3.85
N ALA A 246 -1.61 -32.91 3.09
CA ALA A 246 -2.64 -33.86 2.64
C ALA A 246 -2.82 -34.99 3.67
#